data_3774c32a76160651bf21ca481ed87b79
#
_entry.id   3774c32a76160651bf21ca481ed87b79
#
_cell.length_a   1.000
_cell.length_b   1.000
_cell.length_c   1.000
_cell.angle_alpha   90.00
_cell.angle_beta   90.00
_cell.angle_gamma   90.00
#
_symmetry.space_group_name_H-M   'P 1'
#
loop_
_entity.id
_entity.type
_entity.pdbx_description
1 polymer ?
#
loop_
_entity_poly.entity_id
_entity_poly.type
_entity_poly.pdbx_seq_one_letter_code
_entity_poly.pdbx_strand_id
1 'polypeptide(L)'
;MASVYLETSVIGYLASRPGSDIVFAANQLLTLQWWNDHRQEFELFVSQAVVDECSAGDPAAAAERLVFVNGIPVLIVNSATKLLAQQLLRHVGLPAKAAVDAIHIAISAQNRVDYLLTWNCKHIANPSFRRKIDEVLTDGGLVPPVICTPQELLNV
;
A
#
# COMPACT_ATOMS: atom_id res chain seq x y z
N MET A 1 3.51 19.02 3.62
CA MET A 1 3.91 17.67 4.10
C MET A 1 3.51 16.67 3.03
N ALA A 2 4.40 15.79 2.64
CA ALA A 2 4.09 14.78 1.63
C ALA A 2 3.15 13.72 2.19
N SER A 3 2.28 13.19 1.33
CA SER A 3 1.28 12.19 1.71
C SER A 3 1.73 10.77 1.39
N VAL A 4 1.43 9.84 2.29
CA VAL A 4 1.77 8.41 2.15
C VAL A 4 0.53 7.56 2.35
N TYR A 5 0.22 6.73 1.37
CA TYR A 5 -0.76 5.67 1.51
C TYR A 5 -0.07 4.39 1.99
N LEU A 6 -0.54 3.86 3.10
CA LEU A 6 -0.01 2.62 3.69
C LEU A 6 -0.82 1.43 3.15
N GLU A 7 -0.18 0.62 2.32
CA GLU A 7 -0.78 -0.63 1.86
C GLU A 7 -0.68 -1.70 2.96
N THR A 8 -1.55 -2.67 2.93
CA THR A 8 -1.75 -3.65 4.01
C THR A 8 -0.48 -4.40 4.40
N SER A 9 0.43 -4.67 3.46
CA SER A 9 1.69 -5.38 3.76
C SER A 9 2.58 -4.62 4.75
N VAL A 10 2.55 -3.29 4.71
CA VAL A 10 3.31 -2.45 5.66
C VAL A 10 2.76 -2.66 7.07
N ILE A 11 1.44 -2.61 7.22
CA ILE A 11 0.77 -2.87 8.50
C ILE A 11 1.07 -4.29 9.00
N GLY A 12 1.05 -5.26 8.09
CA GLY A 12 1.38 -6.65 8.39
C GLY A 12 2.77 -6.81 9.01
N TYR A 13 3.77 -6.17 8.43
CA TYR A 13 5.13 -6.20 8.99
C TYR A 13 5.24 -5.51 10.36
N LEU A 14 4.52 -4.40 10.56
CA LEU A 14 4.50 -3.70 11.84
C LEU A 14 3.89 -4.55 12.97
N ALA A 15 2.82 -5.27 12.67
CA ALA A 15 2.05 -6.05 13.65
C ALA A 15 2.55 -7.48 13.84
N SER A 16 3.38 -8.00 12.93
CA SER A 16 3.85 -9.39 12.99
C SER A 16 4.88 -9.60 14.09
N ARG A 17 4.90 -10.83 14.62
CA ARG A 17 5.97 -11.27 15.52
C ARG A 17 7.31 -11.34 14.76
N PRO A 18 8.45 -11.19 15.45
CA PRO A 18 9.76 -11.35 14.83
C PRO A 18 9.85 -12.67 14.06
N GLY A 19 10.22 -12.58 12.77
CA GLY A 19 10.37 -13.74 11.92
C GLY A 19 11.76 -14.37 12.02
N SER A 20 11.86 -15.68 11.72
CA SER A 20 13.12 -16.40 11.64
C SER A 20 13.77 -16.30 10.25
N ASP A 21 13.00 -16.00 9.22
CA ASP A 21 13.52 -15.75 7.87
C ASP A 21 14.26 -14.41 7.82
N ILE A 22 15.48 -14.45 7.25
CA ILE A 22 16.36 -13.26 7.22
C ILE A 22 15.73 -12.10 6.43
N VAL A 23 15.14 -12.38 5.29
CA VAL A 23 14.50 -11.33 4.46
C VAL A 23 13.31 -10.72 5.18
N PHE A 24 12.45 -11.56 5.76
CA PHE A 24 11.30 -11.09 6.53
C PHE A 24 11.75 -10.23 7.72
N ALA A 25 12.74 -10.70 8.49
CA ALA A 25 13.25 -9.98 9.65
C ALA A 25 13.87 -8.63 9.25
N ALA A 26 14.63 -8.58 8.16
CA ALA A 26 15.22 -7.35 7.66
C ALA A 26 14.15 -6.34 7.23
N ASN A 27 13.15 -6.77 6.47
CA ASN A 27 12.03 -5.92 6.05
C ASN A 27 11.23 -5.41 7.24
N GLN A 28 11.04 -6.24 8.26
CA GLN A 28 10.35 -5.86 9.50
C GLN A 28 11.10 -4.75 10.23
N LEU A 29 12.43 -4.89 10.38
CA LEU A 29 13.26 -3.87 11.03
C LEU A 29 13.22 -2.53 10.26
N LEU A 30 13.32 -2.57 8.94
CA LEU A 30 13.23 -1.38 8.10
C LEU A 30 11.86 -0.70 8.23
N THR A 31 10.80 -1.49 8.29
CA THR A 31 9.43 -0.98 8.46
C THR A 31 9.25 -0.32 9.83
N LEU A 32 9.74 -0.96 10.89
CA LEU A 32 9.71 -0.42 12.24
C LEU A 32 10.54 0.86 12.36
N GLN A 33 11.71 0.91 11.73
CA GLN A 33 12.55 2.10 11.71
C GLN A 33 11.80 3.26 11.03
N TRP A 34 11.27 3.04 9.82
CA TRP A 34 10.49 4.06 9.14
C TRP A 34 9.30 4.53 9.99
N TRP A 35 8.55 3.60 10.57
CA TRP A 35 7.40 3.91 11.40
C TRP A 35 7.75 4.76 12.63
N ASN A 36 8.81 4.39 13.33
CA ASN A 36 9.18 5.06 14.57
C ASN A 36 9.85 6.41 14.34
N ASP A 37 10.71 6.51 13.33
CA ASP A 37 11.58 7.65 13.15
C ASP A 37 11.07 8.65 12.11
N HIS A 38 10.31 8.20 11.11
CA HIS A 38 9.97 9.01 9.94
C HIS A 38 8.48 9.22 9.69
N ARG A 39 7.57 8.38 10.21
CA ARG A 39 6.14 8.50 9.86
C ARG A 39 5.55 9.88 10.16
N GLN A 40 6.07 10.59 11.14
CA GLN A 40 5.57 11.92 11.54
C GLN A 40 5.93 13.02 10.53
N GLU A 41 6.82 12.73 9.62
CA GLU A 41 7.21 13.65 8.54
C GLU A 41 6.18 13.64 7.38
N PHE A 42 5.21 12.73 7.43
CA PHE A 42 4.24 12.49 6.37
C PHE A 42 2.80 12.58 6.86
N GLU A 43 1.91 12.92 5.94
CA GLU A 43 0.48 12.79 6.13
C GLU A 43 0.05 11.37 5.70
N LEU A 44 -0.42 10.56 6.66
CA LEU A 44 -0.69 9.15 6.43
C LEU A 44 -2.16 8.92 6.03
N PHE A 45 -2.36 7.98 5.11
CA PHE A 45 -3.68 7.50 4.69
C PHE A 45 -3.70 5.98 4.58
N VAL A 46 -4.84 5.40 4.86
CA VAL A 46 -5.21 4.03 4.50
C VAL A 46 -6.52 4.07 3.73
N SER A 47 -7.04 2.93 3.32
CA SER A 47 -8.36 2.85 2.70
C SER A 47 -9.22 1.81 3.39
N GLN A 48 -10.50 1.76 3.02
CA GLN A 48 -11.40 0.69 3.46
C GLN A 48 -10.86 -0.69 3.09
N ALA A 49 -10.18 -0.80 1.92
CA ALA A 49 -9.56 -2.06 1.52
C ALA A 49 -8.46 -2.51 2.52
N VAL A 50 -7.65 -1.57 3.03
CA VAL A 50 -6.65 -1.88 4.07
C VAL A 50 -7.34 -2.32 5.36
N VAL A 51 -8.37 -1.61 5.80
CA VAL A 51 -9.13 -1.97 7.00
C VAL A 51 -9.73 -3.37 6.87
N ASP A 52 -10.32 -3.68 5.73
CA ASP A 52 -10.94 -4.99 5.48
C ASP A 52 -9.89 -6.12 5.50
N GLU A 53 -8.75 -5.92 4.83
CA GLU A 53 -7.67 -6.91 4.84
C GLU A 53 -7.05 -7.08 6.23
N CYS A 54 -6.86 -6.00 6.98
CA CYS A 54 -6.34 -6.05 8.35
C CYS A 54 -7.31 -6.74 9.32
N SER A 55 -8.60 -6.68 9.04
CA SER A 55 -9.66 -7.29 9.86
C SER A 55 -9.87 -8.78 9.60
N ALA A 56 -9.27 -9.31 8.54
CA ALA A 56 -9.45 -10.70 8.13
C ALA A 56 -8.55 -11.67 8.92
N GLY A 57 -8.95 -12.95 8.94
CA GLY A 57 -8.17 -14.03 9.54
C GLY A 57 -8.34 -14.13 11.05
N ASP A 58 -7.28 -14.54 11.74
CA ASP A 58 -7.31 -14.73 13.19
C ASP A 58 -7.69 -13.44 13.94
N PRO A 59 -8.69 -13.47 14.82
CA PRO A 59 -9.17 -12.27 15.51
C PRO A 59 -8.10 -11.55 16.35
N ALA A 60 -7.20 -12.27 16.99
CA ALA A 60 -6.15 -11.68 17.81
C ALA A 60 -5.13 -10.97 16.92
N ALA A 61 -4.72 -11.59 15.82
CA ALA A 61 -3.81 -10.99 14.84
C ALA A 61 -4.44 -9.77 14.16
N ALA A 62 -5.72 -9.83 13.82
CA ALA A 62 -6.47 -8.72 13.27
C ALA A 62 -6.51 -7.52 14.23
N ALA A 63 -6.76 -7.76 15.52
CA ALA A 63 -6.76 -6.72 16.53
C ALA A 63 -5.39 -6.02 16.64
N GLU A 64 -4.29 -6.76 16.56
CA GLU A 64 -2.94 -6.21 16.58
C GLU A 64 -2.68 -5.31 15.35
N ARG A 65 -3.11 -5.72 14.16
CA ARG A 65 -3.00 -4.90 12.94
C ARG A 65 -3.81 -3.62 13.02
N LEU A 66 -5.03 -3.71 13.52
CA LEU A 66 -5.93 -2.54 13.62
C LEU A 66 -5.43 -1.47 14.59
N VAL A 67 -4.60 -1.82 15.57
CA VAL A 67 -3.94 -0.84 16.44
C VAL A 67 -3.10 0.16 15.62
N PHE A 68 -2.39 -0.32 14.61
CA PHE A 68 -1.55 0.55 13.75
C PHE A 68 -2.38 1.42 12.80
N VAL A 69 -3.57 0.96 12.42
CA VAL A 69 -4.49 1.70 11.52
C VAL A 69 -5.29 2.76 12.27
N ASN A 70 -5.47 2.60 13.57
CA ASN A 70 -6.31 3.49 14.39
C ASN A 70 -5.82 4.94 14.31
N GLY A 71 -6.77 5.84 14.04
CA GLY A 71 -6.49 7.28 13.94
C GLY A 71 -5.95 7.75 12.59
N ILE A 72 -5.65 6.85 11.65
CA ILE A 72 -5.25 7.20 10.28
C ILE A 72 -6.50 7.43 9.44
N PRO A 73 -6.61 8.54 8.68
CA PRO A 73 -7.73 8.77 7.78
C PRO A 73 -7.94 7.63 6.79
N VAL A 74 -9.20 7.21 6.63
CA VAL A 74 -9.60 6.08 5.79
C VAL A 74 -10.23 6.60 4.50
N LEU A 75 -9.58 6.35 3.37
CA LEU A 75 -10.10 6.69 2.05
C LEU A 75 -11.20 5.71 1.63
N ILE A 76 -12.25 6.25 1.01
CA ILE A 76 -13.41 5.47 0.60
C ILE A 76 -13.19 4.86 -0.78
N VAL A 77 -13.43 3.56 -0.91
CA VAL A 77 -13.45 2.84 -2.19
C VAL A 77 -14.83 3.04 -2.82
N ASN A 78 -14.91 3.87 -3.85
CA ASN A 78 -16.15 4.13 -4.58
C ASN A 78 -16.21 3.41 -5.93
N SER A 79 -17.29 3.65 -6.70
CA SER A 79 -17.47 3.04 -8.03
C SER A 79 -16.35 3.41 -9.00
N ALA A 80 -15.88 4.66 -8.97
CA ALA A 80 -14.80 5.14 -9.83
C ALA A 80 -13.48 4.44 -9.48
N THR A 81 -13.20 4.19 -8.20
CA THR A 81 -12.05 3.40 -7.75
C THR A 81 -12.08 1.99 -8.34
N LYS A 82 -13.24 1.33 -8.26
CA LYS A 82 -13.42 -0.04 -8.78
C LYS A 82 -13.24 -0.10 -10.30
N LEU A 83 -13.77 0.89 -11.03
CA LEU A 83 -13.57 0.97 -12.48
C LEU A 83 -12.11 1.13 -12.86
N LEU A 84 -11.40 2.03 -12.20
CA LEU A 84 -9.96 2.23 -12.43
C LEU A 84 -9.17 0.98 -12.10
N ALA A 85 -9.50 0.29 -11.00
CA ALA A 85 -8.88 -0.97 -10.63
C ALA A 85 -9.08 -2.05 -11.72
N GLN A 86 -10.27 -2.14 -12.29
CA GLN A 86 -10.57 -3.06 -13.41
C GLN A 86 -9.74 -2.72 -14.65
N GLN A 87 -9.57 -1.44 -14.96
CA GLN A 87 -8.72 -1.00 -16.07
C GLN A 87 -7.26 -1.38 -15.83
N LEU A 88 -6.76 -1.20 -14.60
CA LEU A 88 -5.41 -1.62 -14.21
C LEU A 88 -5.22 -3.12 -14.39
N LEU A 89 -6.15 -3.94 -13.89
CA LEU A 89 -6.08 -5.40 -14.06
C LEU A 89 -5.99 -5.81 -15.54
N ARG A 90 -6.82 -5.19 -16.36
CA ARG A 90 -6.93 -5.55 -17.79
C ARG A 90 -5.73 -5.09 -18.60
N HIS A 91 -5.31 -3.83 -18.46
CA HIS A 91 -4.29 -3.21 -19.31
C HIS A 91 -2.85 -3.45 -18.82
N VAL A 92 -2.66 -3.60 -17.52
CA VAL A 92 -1.34 -3.93 -16.96
C VAL A 92 -1.02 -5.42 -17.10
N GLY A 93 -2.05 -6.27 -17.15
CA GLY A 93 -1.89 -7.72 -17.21
C GLY A 93 -1.67 -8.35 -15.85
N LEU A 94 -2.20 -7.73 -14.80
CA LEU A 94 -2.18 -8.29 -13.46
C LEU A 94 -3.08 -9.53 -13.39
N PRO A 95 -2.71 -10.57 -12.60
CA PRO A 95 -3.57 -11.73 -12.43
C PRO A 95 -4.86 -11.37 -11.68
N ALA A 96 -5.93 -12.15 -11.90
CA ALA A 96 -7.23 -11.91 -11.26
C ALA A 96 -7.15 -11.84 -9.72
N LYS A 97 -6.24 -12.60 -9.12
CA LYS A 97 -5.98 -12.56 -7.66
C LYS A 97 -5.39 -11.24 -7.17
N ALA A 98 -4.93 -10.37 -8.05
CA ALA A 98 -4.40 -9.05 -7.72
C ALA A 98 -5.48 -7.95 -7.74
N ALA A 99 -6.77 -8.30 -7.69
CA ALA A 99 -7.86 -7.34 -7.74
C ALA A 99 -7.79 -6.29 -6.61
N VAL A 100 -7.51 -6.70 -5.38
CA VAL A 100 -7.36 -5.78 -4.24
C VAL A 100 -6.08 -4.94 -4.38
N ASP A 101 -5.00 -5.52 -4.90
CA ASP A 101 -3.76 -4.80 -5.19
C ASP A 101 -4.02 -3.65 -6.17
N ALA A 102 -4.83 -3.89 -7.20
CA ALA A 102 -5.24 -2.86 -8.15
C ALA A 102 -6.08 -1.75 -7.48
N ILE A 103 -6.90 -2.09 -6.50
CA ILE A 103 -7.66 -1.11 -5.70
C ILE A 103 -6.71 -0.19 -4.92
N HIS A 104 -5.67 -0.73 -4.30
CA HIS A 104 -4.68 0.08 -3.59
C HIS A 104 -3.99 1.11 -4.52
N ILE A 105 -3.64 0.69 -5.72
CA ILE A 105 -3.05 1.58 -6.74
C ILE A 105 -4.06 2.65 -7.16
N ALA A 106 -5.28 2.23 -7.49
CA ALA A 106 -6.33 3.12 -7.97
C ALA A 106 -6.69 4.22 -6.96
N ILE A 107 -6.91 3.82 -5.70
CA ILE A 107 -7.33 4.76 -4.66
C ILE A 107 -6.20 5.75 -4.30
N SER A 108 -4.96 5.30 -4.32
CA SER A 108 -3.80 6.17 -4.11
C SER A 108 -3.73 7.27 -5.18
N ALA A 109 -3.88 6.90 -6.44
CA ALA A 109 -3.83 7.84 -7.57
C ALA A 109 -5.03 8.81 -7.54
N GLN A 110 -6.25 8.32 -7.30
CA GLN A 110 -7.45 9.15 -7.25
C GLN A 110 -7.43 10.19 -6.14
N ASN A 111 -6.77 9.89 -5.03
CA ASN A 111 -6.64 10.80 -3.90
C ASN A 111 -5.33 11.60 -3.95
N ARG A 112 -4.60 11.55 -5.06
CA ARG A 112 -3.38 12.33 -5.30
C ARG A 112 -2.33 12.15 -4.20
N VAL A 113 -2.20 10.93 -3.69
CA VAL A 113 -1.19 10.59 -2.69
C VAL A 113 0.19 10.62 -3.34
N ASP A 114 1.17 11.19 -2.66
CA ASP A 114 2.54 11.29 -3.20
C ASP A 114 3.23 9.93 -3.26
N TYR A 115 3.10 9.14 -2.20
CA TYR A 115 3.76 7.84 -2.07
C TYR A 115 2.76 6.72 -1.78
N LEU A 116 2.87 5.63 -2.52
CA LEU A 116 2.22 4.36 -2.18
C LEU A 116 3.26 3.44 -1.56
N LEU A 117 3.20 3.27 -0.24
CA LEU A 117 4.16 2.50 0.53
C LEU A 117 3.71 1.04 0.65
N THR A 118 4.55 0.11 0.20
CA THR A 118 4.19 -1.30 0.11
C THR A 118 5.41 -2.22 0.15
N TRP A 119 5.22 -3.43 0.68
CA TRP A 119 6.15 -4.55 0.50
C TRP A 119 5.66 -5.57 -0.53
N ASN A 120 4.53 -5.31 -1.17
CA ASN A 120 4.02 -6.17 -2.25
C ASN A 120 4.83 -5.94 -3.52
N CYS A 121 5.99 -6.60 -3.62
CA CYS A 121 6.89 -6.53 -4.77
C CYS A 121 6.45 -7.45 -5.92
N LYS A 122 5.43 -8.27 -5.70
CA LYS A 122 4.91 -9.17 -6.73
C LYS A 122 3.95 -8.46 -7.69
N HIS A 123 3.03 -7.64 -7.17
CA HIS A 123 1.97 -7.04 -7.98
C HIS A 123 1.96 -5.49 -7.95
N ILE A 124 2.48 -4.85 -6.91
CA ILE A 124 2.43 -3.39 -6.77
C ILE A 124 3.81 -2.78 -7.03
N ALA A 125 4.79 -3.05 -6.19
CA ALA A 125 6.17 -2.55 -6.35
C ALA A 125 6.97 -3.48 -7.27
N ASN A 126 6.45 -3.77 -8.45
CA ASN A 126 7.08 -4.67 -9.41
C ASN A 126 7.53 -3.89 -10.64
N PRO A 127 8.84 -3.85 -10.94
CA PRO A 127 9.36 -3.10 -12.09
C PRO A 127 8.75 -3.52 -13.43
N SER A 128 8.37 -4.78 -13.59
CA SER A 128 7.76 -5.28 -14.84
C SER A 128 6.37 -4.71 -15.10
N PHE A 129 5.67 -4.23 -14.08
CA PHE A 129 4.34 -3.63 -14.20
C PHE A 129 4.34 -2.11 -14.11
N ARG A 130 5.39 -1.52 -13.55
CA ARG A 130 5.46 -0.09 -13.22
C ARG A 130 5.08 0.81 -14.40
N ARG A 131 5.70 0.58 -15.54
CA ARG A 131 5.48 1.42 -16.71
C ARG A 131 4.03 1.39 -17.17
N LYS A 132 3.42 0.21 -17.21
CA LYS A 132 2.02 0.05 -17.63
C LYS A 132 1.04 0.64 -16.62
N ILE A 133 1.35 0.55 -15.32
CA ILE A 133 0.58 1.21 -14.28
C ILE A 133 0.59 2.73 -14.50
N ASP A 134 1.76 3.30 -14.69
CA ASP A 134 1.90 4.74 -14.92
C ASP A 134 1.17 5.18 -16.19
N GLU A 135 1.24 4.40 -17.27
CA GLU A 135 0.53 4.67 -18.53
C GLU A 135 -1.00 4.71 -18.32
N VAL A 136 -1.56 3.70 -17.64
CA VAL A 136 -3.01 3.64 -17.37
C VAL A 136 -3.46 4.84 -16.52
N LEU A 137 -2.71 5.17 -15.49
CA LEU A 137 -3.06 6.29 -14.61
C LEU A 137 -2.96 7.64 -15.35
N THR A 138 -1.90 7.84 -16.11
CA THR A 138 -1.68 9.06 -16.90
C THR A 138 -2.74 9.22 -17.99
N ASP A 139 -3.10 8.16 -18.68
CA ASP A 139 -4.16 8.16 -19.69
C ASP A 139 -5.53 8.50 -19.08
N GLY A 140 -5.74 8.16 -17.82
CA GLY A 140 -6.92 8.55 -17.04
C GLY A 140 -6.86 9.97 -16.47
N GLY A 141 -5.84 10.75 -16.81
CA GLY A 141 -5.68 12.13 -16.30
C GLY A 141 -5.17 12.20 -14.86
N LEU A 142 -4.61 11.11 -14.33
CA LEU A 142 -4.11 11.04 -12.97
C LEU A 142 -2.57 11.12 -12.94
N VAL A 143 -2.05 11.65 -11.84
CA VAL A 143 -0.61 11.62 -11.56
C VAL A 143 -0.30 10.33 -10.81
N PRO A 144 0.56 9.45 -11.35
CA PRO A 144 0.91 8.22 -10.65
C PRO A 144 1.61 8.52 -9.32
N PRO A 145 1.25 7.84 -8.23
CA PRO A 145 2.02 7.92 -6.99
C PRO A 145 3.41 7.29 -7.18
N VAL A 146 4.36 7.71 -6.40
CA VAL A 146 5.64 7.01 -6.31
C VAL A 146 5.42 5.74 -5.49
N ILE A 147 5.49 4.59 -6.14
CA ILE A 147 5.37 3.30 -5.44
C ILE A 147 6.75 2.93 -4.90
N CYS A 148 6.84 2.74 -3.60
CA CYS A 148 8.11 2.47 -2.92
C CYS A 148 7.93 1.57 -1.69
N THR A 149 9.06 1.04 -1.22
CA THR A 149 9.13 0.29 0.02
C THR A 149 9.53 1.20 1.19
N PRO A 150 9.31 0.80 2.44
CA PRO A 150 9.82 1.54 3.59
C PRO A 150 11.31 1.80 3.54
N GLN A 151 12.10 0.87 2.99
CA GLN A 151 13.54 1.06 2.83
C GLN A 151 13.87 2.29 1.96
N GLU A 152 13.16 2.44 0.84
CA GLU A 152 13.39 3.56 -0.08
C GLU A 152 13.00 4.90 0.55
N LEU A 153 12.03 4.90 1.44
CA LEU A 153 11.50 6.11 2.07
C LEU A 153 12.28 6.52 3.35
N LEU A 154 13.28 5.74 3.77
CA LEU A 154 14.13 6.09 4.92
C LEU A 154 15.11 7.24 4.62
N ASN A 155 15.39 7.52 3.35
CA ASN A 155 16.42 8.46 2.93
C ASN A 155 15.85 9.66 2.14
N VAL A 156 14.61 9.97 2.37
CA VAL A 156 13.91 11.07 1.65
C VAL A 156 13.90 12.34 2.47
#